data_321f5e81610e04e084254cc70a474f3a
#
_entry.id   321f5e81610e04e084254cc70a474f3a
#
_cell.length_a   1.000
_cell.length_b   1.000
_cell.length_c   1.000
_cell.angle_alpha   90.00
_cell.angle_beta   90.00
_cell.angle_gamma   90.00
#
_symmetry.space_group_name_H-M   'P 1'
#
loop_
_entity.id
_entity.type
_entity.pdbx_description
1 polymer ?
#
loop_
_entity_poly.entity_id
_entity_poly.type
_entity_poly.pdbx_seq_one_letter_code
_entity_poly.pdbx_strand_id
1 'polypeptide(L)'
;MSLDLTQSAILTSSGVDEQNPWPGLLAFTEDLRGFFYGRDEEADELLRRVDRRTLTVLFGQSGLGKSSLVQAGLFPRLRAARYLPVAIRLDHTASLGLSDQVMAAVSKAAADAGGRCLLADTDGEPTLWERFHRADTAMQDQEGRPLRLVLVFDQFEELFAIGQVDEQRRFRTAQFLTELADLIENRAPAAIEKQLDKEPDRAREFVFDDRDYRVLVCLREDYLPHLESLRSQLPSVSENRMRLTHMKGGKALQAVLKPGAGLISPDVAHQLVWFVAGKPAQSDSGPRVNEQLEGVDVEPSLLSLMCRELNDARLKKGLPRITSELLAGSREQILQDFYERCVADQPEGVRSFIEEELVTESGFRENIHIDSAYKALQERRVPTTAINALVKLRLLHVEDRGVGRRVELIHDLLTPVIKRSREERRQLEAAQKMHKARLERRRLRRIVGVMWVALLLVGAVAAYAILETVEVSKQRKRAED
;
A
#
# COMPACT_ATOMS: atom_id res chain seq x y z
N MET A 1 -3.36 -13.72 27.03
CA MET A 1 -2.87 -14.91 26.30
C MET A 1 -1.91 -14.38 25.26
N SER A 2 -0.63 -14.60 25.53
CA SER A 2 0.54 -14.06 24.84
C SER A 2 0.60 -14.58 23.41
N LEU A 3 0.27 -13.77 22.40
CA LEU A 3 0.49 -14.07 20.99
C LEU A 3 1.78 -13.42 20.55
N ASP A 4 2.74 -14.22 20.65
CA ASP A 4 3.99 -14.47 19.99
C ASP A 4 4.60 -13.34 19.15
N LEU A 5 5.68 -12.77 19.68
CA LEU A 5 6.67 -11.92 19.02
C LEU A 5 7.36 -12.57 17.80
N THR A 6 7.08 -13.85 17.54
CA THR A 6 7.57 -14.62 16.40
C THR A 6 6.86 -14.28 15.07
N GLN A 7 5.71 -13.62 15.09
CA GLN A 7 5.02 -13.20 13.86
C GLN A 7 5.61 -11.94 13.19
N SER A 8 6.30 -11.11 13.94
CA SER A 8 7.04 -9.97 13.36
C SER A 8 8.23 -10.42 12.51
N ALA A 9 8.83 -11.55 12.83
CA ALA A 9 9.94 -12.14 12.09
C ALA A 9 9.50 -12.81 10.75
N ILE A 10 8.22 -13.17 10.61
CA ILE A 10 7.69 -13.78 9.37
C ILE A 10 7.46 -12.71 8.26
N LEU A 11 7.33 -11.44 8.64
CA LEU A 11 7.18 -10.33 7.69
C LEU A 11 8.51 -9.83 7.12
N THR A 12 9.65 -10.21 7.72
CA THR A 12 10.98 -9.72 7.35
C THR A 12 11.76 -10.62 6.38
N SER A 13 11.35 -11.86 6.13
CA SER A 13 11.96 -12.63 5.05
C SER A 13 11.31 -12.27 3.72
N SER A 14 11.85 -11.26 3.05
CA SER A 14 11.39 -10.78 1.73
C SER A 14 11.51 -11.86 0.64
N GLY A 15 12.14 -12.99 0.94
CA GLY A 15 12.49 -14.03 -0.04
C GLY A 15 13.30 -13.44 -1.19
N VAL A 16 14.10 -12.40 -0.91
CA VAL A 16 15.04 -11.78 -1.82
C VAL A 16 16.42 -12.36 -1.54
N ASP A 17 17.00 -12.97 -2.55
CA ASP A 17 18.34 -13.58 -2.54
C ASP A 17 18.94 -13.51 -3.97
N GLU A 18 20.10 -14.09 -4.19
CA GLU A 18 20.77 -14.11 -5.49
C GLU A 18 19.94 -14.80 -6.59
N GLN A 19 19.06 -15.74 -6.25
CA GLN A 19 18.16 -16.40 -7.19
C GLN A 19 16.87 -15.64 -7.41
N ASN A 20 16.53 -14.73 -6.48
CA ASN A 20 15.32 -13.93 -6.45
C ASN A 20 15.62 -12.48 -6.04
N PRO A 21 16.37 -11.70 -6.83
CA PRO A 21 16.91 -10.42 -6.39
C PRO A 21 15.89 -9.27 -6.38
N TRP A 22 14.68 -9.47 -6.91
CA TRP A 22 13.64 -8.44 -6.99
C TRP A 22 12.52 -8.69 -5.98
N PRO A 23 12.20 -7.70 -5.10
CA PRO A 23 11.16 -7.86 -4.08
C PRO A 23 9.72 -7.78 -4.64
N GLY A 24 9.54 -7.46 -5.92
CA GLY A 24 8.24 -7.19 -6.51
C GLY A 24 7.68 -5.84 -6.04
N LEU A 25 6.51 -5.84 -5.42
CA LEU A 25 5.87 -4.61 -4.93
C LEU A 25 6.32 -4.18 -3.52
N LEU A 26 7.13 -4.98 -2.83
CA LEU A 26 7.69 -4.60 -1.54
C LEU A 26 8.82 -3.58 -1.70
N ALA A 27 9.01 -2.74 -0.67
CA ALA A 27 10.15 -1.84 -0.65
C ALA A 27 11.46 -2.62 -0.41
N PHE A 28 12.55 -2.13 -1.00
CA PHE A 28 13.89 -2.55 -0.60
C PHE A 28 14.20 -1.96 0.77
N THR A 29 14.51 -2.82 1.73
CA THR A 29 14.96 -2.45 3.07
C THR A 29 16.48 -2.26 3.12
N GLU A 30 17.03 -1.76 4.23
CA GLU A 30 18.48 -1.49 4.35
C GLU A 30 19.32 -2.77 4.19
N ASP A 31 18.85 -3.90 4.67
CA ASP A 31 19.50 -5.22 4.50
C ASP A 31 19.51 -5.71 3.04
N LEU A 32 18.58 -5.23 2.21
CA LEU A 32 18.49 -5.52 0.79
C LEU A 32 19.26 -4.53 -0.10
N ARG A 33 20.05 -3.62 0.48
CA ARG A 33 20.81 -2.60 -0.29
C ARG A 33 21.71 -3.17 -1.38
N GLY A 34 22.17 -4.41 -1.23
CA GLY A 34 22.99 -5.11 -2.22
C GLY A 34 22.26 -5.41 -3.53
N PHE A 35 20.94 -5.37 -3.52
CA PHE A 35 20.07 -5.58 -4.69
C PHE A 35 19.43 -4.29 -5.20
N PHE A 36 19.65 -3.15 -4.52
CA PHE A 36 19.06 -1.85 -4.86
C PHE A 36 19.98 -1.04 -5.75
N TYR A 37 19.61 -0.81 -7.01
CA TYR A 37 20.39 -0.11 -8.01
C TYR A 37 19.58 0.90 -8.82
N GLY A 38 20.26 1.82 -9.49
CA GLY A 38 19.66 2.78 -10.43
C GLY A 38 19.09 4.04 -9.77
N ARG A 39 19.32 4.25 -8.47
CA ARG A 39 18.90 5.44 -7.72
C ARG A 39 20.04 6.06 -6.90
N ASP A 40 21.28 5.79 -7.28
CA ASP A 40 22.45 6.26 -6.53
C ASP A 40 22.52 7.79 -6.51
N GLU A 41 22.30 8.46 -7.64
CA GLU A 41 22.33 9.91 -7.75
C GLU A 41 21.23 10.58 -6.90
N GLU A 42 20.02 10.00 -6.90
CA GLU A 42 18.92 10.48 -6.09
C GLU A 42 19.19 10.26 -4.60
N ALA A 43 19.84 9.15 -4.22
CA ALA A 43 20.22 8.89 -2.83
C ALA A 43 21.30 9.86 -2.35
N ASP A 44 22.30 10.16 -3.20
CA ASP A 44 23.36 11.13 -2.92
C ASP A 44 22.82 12.56 -2.83
N GLU A 45 21.86 12.93 -3.72
CA GLU A 45 21.20 14.23 -3.67
C GLU A 45 20.35 14.37 -2.40
N LEU A 46 19.63 13.31 -2.02
CA LEU A 46 18.82 13.31 -0.80
C LEU A 46 19.69 13.45 0.45
N LEU A 47 20.85 12.76 0.49
CA LEU A 47 21.84 12.93 1.58
C LEU A 47 22.32 14.39 1.68
N ARG A 48 22.73 15.01 0.56
CA ARG A 48 23.16 16.42 0.55
C ARG A 48 22.09 17.37 1.07
N ARG A 49 20.81 17.10 0.73
CA ARG A 49 19.69 17.92 1.20
C ARG A 49 19.45 17.76 2.70
N VAL A 50 19.48 16.52 3.20
CA VAL A 50 19.32 16.22 4.64
C VAL A 50 20.45 16.85 5.46
N ASP A 51 21.70 16.80 4.97
CA ASP A 51 22.84 17.41 5.67
C ASP A 51 22.74 18.93 5.71
N ARG A 52 22.20 19.56 4.65
CA ARG A 52 22.18 21.01 4.48
C ARG A 52 21.15 21.75 5.35
N ARG A 53 19.97 21.14 5.61
CA ARG A 53 18.84 21.79 6.29
C ARG A 53 18.23 20.90 7.35
N THR A 54 17.62 21.50 8.36
CA THR A 54 16.90 20.75 9.40
C THR A 54 15.75 19.97 8.82
N LEU A 55 14.92 20.57 7.96
CA LEU A 55 13.82 19.90 7.27
C LEU A 55 14.17 19.59 5.82
N THR A 56 13.89 18.36 5.40
CA THR A 56 13.87 17.93 4.00
C THR A 56 12.51 17.29 3.69
N VAL A 57 11.92 17.64 2.57
CA VAL A 57 10.66 17.06 2.09
C VAL A 57 10.91 16.26 0.82
N LEU A 58 10.74 14.93 0.89
CA LEU A 58 10.78 14.03 -0.24
C LEU A 58 9.34 13.72 -0.68
N PHE A 59 8.96 14.07 -1.90
CA PHE A 59 7.62 13.82 -2.40
C PHE A 59 7.62 13.24 -3.82
N GLY A 60 6.53 12.61 -4.21
CA GLY A 60 6.35 12.00 -5.54
C GLY A 60 5.17 11.06 -5.55
N GLN A 61 4.78 10.62 -6.74
CA GLN A 61 3.67 9.68 -6.92
C GLN A 61 3.88 8.37 -6.16
N SER A 62 2.79 7.63 -5.92
CA SER A 62 2.88 6.25 -5.42
C SER A 62 3.66 5.39 -6.42
N GLY A 63 4.41 4.39 -5.92
CA GLY A 63 5.12 3.46 -6.79
C GLY A 63 6.48 3.93 -7.32
N LEU A 64 6.89 5.17 -7.06
CA LEU A 64 8.22 5.66 -7.49
C LEU A 64 9.38 5.17 -6.65
N GLY A 65 9.09 4.42 -5.56
CA GLY A 65 10.12 3.81 -4.71
C GLY A 65 10.69 4.74 -3.65
N LYS A 66 9.91 5.71 -3.11
CA LYS A 66 10.34 6.60 -2.02
C LYS A 66 10.88 5.83 -0.82
N SER A 67 10.12 4.87 -0.30
CA SER A 67 10.53 4.05 0.86
C SER A 67 11.79 3.23 0.58
N SER A 68 11.93 2.67 -0.64
CA SER A 68 13.14 1.96 -1.06
C SER A 68 14.35 2.89 -1.16
N LEU A 69 14.17 4.09 -1.72
CA LEU A 69 15.23 5.11 -1.79
C LEU A 69 15.70 5.52 -0.39
N VAL A 70 14.77 5.68 0.54
CA VAL A 70 15.10 6.04 1.93
C VAL A 70 15.80 4.89 2.63
N GLN A 71 15.23 3.69 2.64
CA GLN A 71 15.75 2.58 3.42
C GLN A 71 17.02 1.98 2.79
N ALA A 72 16.97 1.57 1.52
CA ALA A 72 18.13 0.92 0.87
C ALA A 72 19.14 1.91 0.31
N GLY A 73 18.71 3.12 -0.08
CA GLY A 73 19.58 4.15 -0.65
C GLY A 73 20.17 5.09 0.39
N LEU A 74 19.32 5.75 1.19
CA LEU A 74 19.75 6.83 2.09
C LEU A 74 20.30 6.31 3.43
N PHE A 75 19.67 5.34 4.09
CA PHE A 75 20.09 4.89 5.43
C PHE A 75 21.55 4.44 5.49
N PRO A 76 22.06 3.60 4.58
CA PRO A 76 23.48 3.23 4.57
C PRO A 76 24.42 4.45 4.44
N ARG A 77 24.01 5.44 3.63
CA ARG A 77 24.77 6.68 3.43
C ARG A 77 24.76 7.58 4.66
N LEU A 78 23.62 7.67 5.35
CA LEU A 78 23.51 8.40 6.62
C LEU A 78 24.43 7.78 7.68
N ARG A 79 24.42 6.44 7.81
CA ARG A 79 25.31 5.77 8.77
C ARG A 79 26.80 6.00 8.45
N ALA A 80 27.17 5.97 7.17
CA ALA A 80 28.51 6.30 6.73
C ALA A 80 28.91 7.75 7.05
N ALA A 81 27.94 8.68 7.02
CA ALA A 81 28.10 10.07 7.41
C ALA A 81 27.94 10.33 8.92
N ARG A 82 27.90 9.27 9.74
CA ARG A 82 27.71 9.29 11.20
C ARG A 82 26.39 9.88 11.66
N TYR A 83 25.34 9.72 10.88
CA TYR A 83 23.97 9.96 11.31
C TYR A 83 23.32 8.64 11.75
N LEU A 84 22.44 8.72 12.73
CA LEU A 84 21.55 7.63 13.08
C LEU A 84 20.17 7.85 12.41
N PRO A 85 19.81 7.11 11.38
CA PRO A 85 18.47 7.17 10.80
C PRO A 85 17.46 6.52 11.75
N VAL A 86 16.39 7.25 12.04
CA VAL A 86 15.25 6.79 12.86
C VAL A 86 14.03 6.71 11.97
N ALA A 87 13.63 5.50 11.61
CA ALA A 87 12.39 5.28 10.87
C ALA A 87 11.18 5.47 11.79
N ILE A 88 10.31 6.41 11.45
CA ILE A 88 9.12 6.76 12.23
C ILE A 88 7.90 6.53 11.39
N ARG A 89 6.97 5.76 11.90
CA ARG A 89 5.65 5.57 11.35
C ARG A 89 4.64 5.83 12.44
N LEU A 90 3.88 6.90 12.29
CA LEU A 90 2.94 7.37 13.30
C LEU A 90 1.64 6.60 13.27
N ASP A 91 1.13 6.30 14.45
CA ASP A 91 -0.13 5.59 14.62
C ASP A 91 -1.11 6.40 15.47
N HIS A 92 -2.15 6.91 14.80
CA HIS A 92 -3.20 7.70 15.44
C HIS A 92 -4.08 6.92 16.40
N THR A 93 -3.99 5.61 16.38
CA THR A 93 -4.87 4.72 17.09
C THR A 93 -4.20 4.13 18.33
N ALA A 94 -2.86 4.33 18.47
CA ALA A 94 -2.12 3.93 19.66
C ALA A 94 -2.59 4.70 20.92
N SER A 95 -2.56 4.03 22.05
CA SER A 95 -2.74 4.68 23.35
C SER A 95 -1.62 5.69 23.65
N LEU A 96 -0.45 5.47 23.04
CA LEU A 96 0.74 6.31 23.14
C LEU A 96 0.57 7.57 22.28
N GLY A 97 0.90 8.74 22.81
CA GLY A 97 0.89 10.01 22.09
C GLY A 97 1.81 10.00 20.86
N LEU A 98 1.51 10.83 19.84
CA LEU A 98 2.31 10.85 18.60
C LEU A 98 3.77 11.26 18.89
N SER A 99 3.99 12.22 19.78
CA SER A 99 5.31 12.65 20.20
C SER A 99 6.06 11.57 20.99
N ASP A 100 5.34 10.78 21.80
CA ASP A 100 5.94 9.65 22.53
C ASP A 100 6.33 8.51 21.58
N GLN A 101 5.58 8.31 20.49
CA GLN A 101 5.96 7.35 19.46
C GLN A 101 7.26 7.74 18.77
N VAL A 102 7.50 9.04 18.53
CA VAL A 102 8.79 9.54 18.01
C VAL A 102 9.91 9.17 18.97
N MET A 103 9.74 9.44 20.27
CA MET A 103 10.76 9.13 21.27
C MET A 103 11.00 7.63 21.46
N ALA A 104 9.94 6.82 21.39
CA ALA A 104 10.07 5.36 21.40
C ALA A 104 10.88 4.86 20.18
N ALA A 105 10.64 5.42 18.99
CA ALA A 105 11.42 5.09 17.81
C ALA A 105 12.90 5.53 17.94
N VAL A 106 13.16 6.70 18.50
CA VAL A 106 14.53 7.18 18.78
C VAL A 106 15.23 6.24 19.75
N SER A 107 14.59 5.91 20.89
CA SER A 107 15.16 5.02 21.91
C SER A 107 15.47 3.63 21.34
N LYS A 108 14.56 3.10 20.52
CA LYS A 108 14.77 1.83 19.82
C LYS A 108 15.95 1.90 18.86
N ALA A 109 15.99 2.90 18.00
CA ALA A 109 17.06 3.04 17.01
C ALA A 109 18.44 3.22 17.68
N ALA A 110 18.50 3.97 18.79
CA ALA A 110 19.71 4.11 19.58
C ALA A 110 20.16 2.76 20.18
N ALA A 111 19.24 2.01 20.77
CA ALA A 111 19.52 0.68 21.33
C ALA A 111 19.97 -0.32 20.26
N ASP A 112 19.30 -0.35 19.10
CA ASP A 112 19.67 -1.20 17.97
C ASP A 112 21.06 -0.89 17.41
N ALA A 113 21.49 0.38 17.53
CA ALA A 113 22.85 0.82 17.19
C ALA A 113 23.87 0.59 18.33
N GLY A 114 23.45 0.00 19.45
CA GLY A 114 24.27 -0.20 20.63
C GLY A 114 24.55 1.06 21.45
N GLY A 115 23.91 2.17 21.11
CA GLY A 115 24.00 3.45 21.85
C GLY A 115 23.03 3.52 23.04
N ARG A 116 22.96 4.70 23.64
CA ARG A 116 22.07 5.00 24.76
C ARG A 116 21.27 6.27 24.49
N CYS A 117 19.98 6.21 24.79
CA CYS A 117 19.12 7.37 24.84
C CYS A 117 18.68 7.57 26.30
N LEU A 118 19.27 8.57 26.97
CA LEU A 118 18.89 8.97 28.32
C LEU A 118 17.97 10.17 28.15
N LEU A 119 16.68 9.94 28.37
CA LEU A 119 15.70 11.03 28.41
C LEU A 119 15.68 11.64 29.80
N ALA A 120 15.57 12.95 29.81
CA ALA A 120 15.39 13.68 31.06
C ALA A 120 14.09 13.27 31.75
N ASP A 121 14.14 13.14 33.06
CA ASP A 121 12.96 12.97 33.90
C ASP A 121 12.22 14.31 33.95
N THR A 122 10.99 14.37 33.51
CA THR A 122 10.20 15.59 33.41
C THR A 122 8.86 15.43 34.10
N ASP A 123 8.49 16.42 34.90
CA ASP A 123 7.15 16.52 35.47
C ASP A 123 6.14 16.89 34.34
N GLY A 124 5.25 15.98 33.99
CA GLY A 124 4.20 16.22 32.98
C GLY A 124 4.46 15.59 31.60
N GLU A 125 3.81 16.11 30.58
CA GLU A 125 3.95 15.68 29.17
C GLU A 125 4.84 16.66 28.41
N PRO A 126 6.18 16.43 28.33
CA PRO A 126 7.10 17.34 27.66
C PRO A 126 6.86 17.28 26.14
N THR A 127 6.95 18.45 25.50
CA THR A 127 6.86 18.58 24.04
C THR A 127 8.09 17.97 23.34
N LEU A 128 8.00 17.74 22.01
CA LEU A 128 9.17 17.27 21.26
C LEU A 128 10.36 18.22 21.40
N TRP A 129 10.12 19.54 21.34
CA TRP A 129 11.18 20.52 21.49
C TRP A 129 11.89 20.37 22.83
N GLU A 130 11.16 20.26 23.95
CA GLU A 130 11.76 20.06 25.30
C GLU A 130 12.61 18.80 25.34
N ARG A 131 12.09 17.68 24.84
CA ARG A 131 12.80 16.38 24.87
C ARG A 131 14.14 16.41 24.12
N PHE A 132 14.25 17.21 23.06
CA PHE A 132 15.46 17.34 22.26
C PHE A 132 16.41 18.47 22.73
N HIS A 133 15.92 19.41 23.53
CA HIS A 133 16.70 20.60 23.95
C HIS A 133 17.02 20.64 25.45
N ARG A 134 16.57 19.66 26.21
CA ARG A 134 17.00 19.59 27.61
C ARG A 134 18.49 19.26 27.73
N ALA A 135 19.20 19.99 28.58
CA ALA A 135 20.64 19.83 28.81
C ALA A 135 21.01 18.46 29.43
N ASP A 136 20.06 17.82 30.13
CA ASP A 136 20.22 16.49 30.74
C ASP A 136 19.78 15.33 29.82
N THR A 137 19.24 15.64 28.63
CA THR A 137 18.99 14.63 27.60
C THR A 137 20.31 14.26 26.91
N ALA A 138 20.68 13.00 26.94
CA ALA A 138 21.88 12.52 26.28
C ALA A 138 21.55 11.36 25.34
N MET A 139 21.89 11.53 24.04
CA MET A 139 21.80 10.51 23.01
C MET A 139 23.25 10.22 22.56
N GLN A 140 23.75 9.06 22.92
CA GLN A 140 25.18 8.74 22.77
C GLN A 140 25.36 7.38 22.06
N ASP A 141 26.43 7.27 21.29
CA ASP A 141 26.89 5.99 20.73
C ASP A 141 27.60 5.14 21.81
N GLN A 142 28.14 3.99 21.41
CA GLN A 142 28.85 3.08 22.29
C GLN A 142 30.12 3.70 22.89
N GLU A 143 30.74 4.66 22.23
CA GLU A 143 31.91 5.39 22.65
C GLU A 143 31.59 6.68 23.43
N GLY A 144 30.32 6.93 23.75
CA GLY A 144 29.88 8.10 24.51
C GLY A 144 29.82 9.39 23.70
N ARG A 145 29.92 9.35 22.37
CA ARG A 145 29.84 10.52 21.51
C ARG A 145 28.38 10.85 21.21
N PRO A 146 28.00 12.14 21.06
CA PRO A 146 26.65 12.51 20.68
C PRO A 146 26.18 11.85 19.37
N LEU A 147 24.97 11.33 19.36
CA LEU A 147 24.32 10.79 18.16
C LEU A 147 23.68 11.93 17.37
N ARG A 148 23.98 12.00 16.09
CA ARG A 148 23.32 12.91 15.14
C ARG A 148 22.14 12.20 14.51
N LEU A 149 20.93 12.60 14.83
CA LEU A 149 19.71 11.90 14.43
C LEU A 149 19.17 12.39 13.10
N VAL A 150 18.60 11.47 12.31
CA VAL A 150 17.71 11.82 11.20
C VAL A 150 16.35 11.18 11.45
N LEU A 151 15.38 11.98 11.85
CA LEU A 151 13.99 11.56 12.06
C LEU A 151 13.31 11.43 10.72
N VAL A 152 12.98 10.23 10.31
CA VAL A 152 12.44 9.92 8.98
C VAL A 152 10.98 9.51 9.12
N PHE A 153 10.08 10.41 8.74
CA PHE A 153 8.65 10.16 8.68
C PHE A 153 8.28 9.65 7.29
N ASP A 154 8.16 8.33 7.15
CA ASP A 154 7.69 7.72 5.89
C ASP A 154 6.16 7.65 5.87
N GLN A 155 5.57 7.89 4.70
CA GLN A 155 4.12 7.94 4.49
C GLN A 155 3.42 9.01 5.36
N PHE A 156 4.01 10.19 5.45
CA PHE A 156 3.50 11.31 6.26
C PHE A 156 2.10 11.77 5.86
N GLU A 157 1.66 11.48 4.63
CA GLU A 157 0.30 11.72 4.16
C GLU A 157 -0.78 11.08 5.03
N GLU A 158 -0.46 9.99 5.72
CA GLU A 158 -1.41 9.30 6.60
C GLU A 158 -1.84 10.16 7.77
N LEU A 159 -0.96 11.05 8.23
CA LEU A 159 -1.27 12.03 9.26
C LEU A 159 -2.44 12.93 8.84
N PHE A 160 -2.51 13.31 7.58
CA PHE A 160 -3.59 14.12 7.03
C PHE A 160 -4.85 13.30 6.74
N ALA A 161 -4.71 12.08 6.22
CA ALA A 161 -5.83 11.23 5.86
C ALA A 161 -6.60 10.72 7.08
N ILE A 162 -5.89 10.27 8.12
CA ILE A 162 -6.49 9.66 9.32
C ILE A 162 -6.86 10.73 10.35
N GLY A 163 -6.09 11.81 10.42
CA GLY A 163 -6.33 12.92 11.35
C GLY A 163 -7.68 13.63 11.15
N GLN A 164 -8.39 13.38 10.05
CA GLN A 164 -9.70 14.00 9.77
C GLN A 164 -10.90 13.15 10.16
N VAL A 165 -10.70 11.89 10.63
CA VAL A 165 -11.79 10.93 10.86
C VAL A 165 -12.68 11.34 12.03
N ASP A 166 -12.13 11.85 13.11
CA ASP A 166 -12.87 12.32 14.29
C ASP A 166 -12.20 13.54 14.94
N GLU A 167 -12.91 14.19 15.86
CA GLU A 167 -12.46 15.44 16.50
C GLU A 167 -11.23 15.22 17.40
N GLN A 168 -11.16 14.08 18.10
CA GLN A 168 -10.04 13.77 18.98
C GLN A 168 -8.74 13.52 18.18
N ARG A 169 -8.83 12.84 17.04
CA ARG A 169 -7.68 12.62 16.16
C ARG A 169 -7.24 13.92 15.50
N ARG A 170 -8.18 14.77 15.09
CA ARG A 170 -7.85 16.10 14.58
C ARG A 170 -7.07 16.92 15.60
N PHE A 171 -7.51 16.93 16.87
CA PHE A 171 -6.84 17.64 17.94
C PHE A 171 -5.41 17.09 18.15
N ARG A 172 -5.24 15.76 18.29
CA ARG A 172 -3.93 15.12 18.45
C ARG A 172 -2.99 15.40 17.27
N THR A 173 -3.51 15.36 16.05
CA THR A 173 -2.75 15.69 14.85
C THR A 173 -2.29 17.14 14.86
N ALA A 174 -3.19 18.08 15.13
CA ALA A 174 -2.86 19.49 15.20
C ALA A 174 -1.81 19.79 16.27
N GLN A 175 -1.95 19.20 17.46
CA GLN A 175 -0.97 19.31 18.54
C GLN A 175 0.40 18.79 18.09
N PHE A 176 0.47 17.57 17.56
CA PHE A 176 1.72 16.97 17.07
C PHE A 176 2.37 17.82 15.95
N LEU A 177 1.60 18.34 15.01
CA LEU A 177 2.12 19.19 13.94
C LEU A 177 2.69 20.50 14.49
N THR A 178 2.10 21.06 15.55
CA THR A 178 2.65 22.22 16.25
C THR A 178 3.96 21.88 16.93
N GLU A 179 4.02 20.77 17.68
CA GLU A 179 5.25 20.33 18.36
C GLU A 179 6.37 19.99 17.35
N LEU A 180 6.03 19.35 16.23
CA LEU A 180 6.98 19.05 15.15
C LEU A 180 7.49 20.33 14.48
N ALA A 181 6.61 21.33 14.27
CA ALA A 181 6.98 22.62 13.71
C ALA A 181 7.92 23.38 14.68
N ASP A 182 7.63 23.39 15.97
CA ASP A 182 8.49 24.03 16.97
C ASP A 182 9.86 23.36 17.03
N LEU A 183 9.93 22.03 16.95
CA LEU A 183 11.19 21.28 16.84
C LEU A 183 11.98 21.69 15.60
N ILE A 184 11.35 21.65 14.41
CA ILE A 184 12.01 21.95 13.12
C ILE A 184 12.49 23.39 13.05
N GLU A 185 11.65 24.35 13.46
CA GLU A 185 11.97 25.78 13.42
C GLU A 185 12.82 26.24 14.62
N ASN A 186 13.08 25.33 15.56
CA ASN A 186 13.78 25.61 16.80
C ASN A 186 13.15 26.77 17.60
N ARG A 187 11.86 26.67 17.83
CA ARG A 187 11.11 27.60 18.66
C ARG A 187 10.80 26.95 20.00
N ALA A 188 11.17 27.59 21.07
CA ALA A 188 10.73 27.14 22.39
C ALA A 188 9.18 27.22 22.45
N PRO A 189 8.49 26.21 22.98
CA PRO A 189 7.04 26.26 23.15
C PRO A 189 6.64 27.46 24.03
N ALA A 190 5.50 28.10 23.72
CA ALA A 190 5.04 29.28 24.48
C ALA A 190 4.89 29.04 25.99
N ALA A 191 4.67 27.81 26.41
CA ALA A 191 4.65 27.43 27.82
C ALA A 191 6.05 27.59 28.49
N ILE A 192 7.09 27.17 27.79
CA ILE A 192 8.48 27.29 28.23
C ILE A 192 8.91 28.74 28.21
N GLU A 193 8.62 29.52 27.16
CA GLU A 193 8.93 30.94 27.12
C GLU A 193 8.33 31.69 28.35
N LYS A 194 7.05 31.42 28.66
CA LYS A 194 6.39 32.03 29.86
C LYS A 194 7.02 31.58 31.18
N GLN A 195 7.57 30.36 31.27
CA GLN A 195 8.26 29.89 32.44
C GLN A 195 9.62 30.60 32.56
N LEU A 196 10.36 30.73 31.46
CA LEU A 196 11.66 31.43 31.43
C LEU A 196 11.53 32.93 31.74
N ASP A 197 10.43 33.57 31.33
CA ASP A 197 10.13 34.95 31.68
C ASP A 197 9.97 35.14 33.21
N LYS A 198 9.41 34.12 33.90
CA LYS A 198 9.21 34.13 35.34
C LYS A 198 10.44 33.71 36.12
N GLU A 199 11.16 32.72 35.60
CA GLU A 199 12.29 32.07 36.22
C GLU A 199 13.46 31.95 35.20
N PRO A 200 14.20 33.07 34.94
CA PRO A 200 15.27 33.08 33.93
C PRO A 200 16.40 32.06 34.18
N ASP A 201 16.64 31.68 35.43
CA ASP A 201 17.68 30.67 35.77
C ASP A 201 17.37 29.28 35.17
N ARG A 202 16.12 28.97 34.89
CA ARG A 202 15.72 27.73 34.22
C ARG A 202 16.22 27.65 32.78
N ALA A 203 16.66 28.74 32.17
CA ALA A 203 17.27 28.70 30.84
C ALA A 203 18.48 27.76 30.76
N ARG A 204 19.15 27.50 31.90
CA ARG A 204 20.28 26.56 32.03
C ARG A 204 19.85 25.09 31.86
N GLU A 205 18.55 24.80 31.99
CA GLU A 205 18.00 23.46 31.77
C GLU A 205 17.93 23.10 30.28
N PHE A 206 18.12 24.06 29.38
CA PHE A 206 17.97 23.89 27.95
C PHE A 206 19.19 24.31 27.14
N VAL A 207 19.41 23.63 26.00
CA VAL A 207 20.40 23.96 24.98
C VAL A 207 19.67 24.51 23.77
N PHE A 208 19.76 25.83 23.55
CA PHE A 208 18.98 26.52 22.49
C PHE A 208 19.61 26.46 21.13
N ASP A 209 20.93 26.35 21.02
CA ASP A 209 21.67 26.49 19.76
C ASP A 209 22.08 25.16 19.13
N ASP A 210 22.03 24.06 19.86
CA ASP A 210 22.49 22.77 19.38
C ASP A 210 21.34 21.96 18.74
N ARG A 211 21.57 21.47 17.53
CA ARG A 211 20.60 20.71 16.74
C ARG A 211 21.26 19.49 16.13
N ASP A 212 21.53 18.49 16.96
CA ASP A 212 22.06 17.22 16.50
C ASP A 212 21.00 16.32 15.84
N TYR A 213 19.99 16.94 15.22
CA TYR A 213 18.94 16.23 14.50
C TYR A 213 18.62 16.87 13.15
N ARG A 214 18.11 16.04 12.25
CA ARG A 214 17.50 16.40 10.96
C ARG A 214 16.14 15.72 10.86
N VAL A 215 15.25 16.26 10.05
CA VAL A 215 13.91 15.74 9.81
C VAL A 215 13.72 15.52 8.32
N LEU A 216 13.38 14.31 7.95
CA LEU A 216 12.99 13.94 6.60
C LEU A 216 11.52 13.55 6.59
N VAL A 217 10.70 14.27 5.84
CA VAL A 217 9.28 13.98 5.64
C VAL A 217 9.11 13.41 4.24
N CYS A 218 8.57 12.18 4.15
CA CYS A 218 8.27 11.51 2.89
C CYS A 218 6.76 11.42 2.72
N LEU A 219 6.23 11.94 1.60
CA LEU A 219 4.79 11.93 1.33
C LEU A 219 4.47 11.76 -0.16
N ARG A 220 3.21 11.43 -0.45
CA ARG A 220 2.68 11.42 -1.81
C ARG A 220 2.48 12.87 -2.29
N GLU A 221 2.71 13.11 -3.60
CA GLU A 221 2.63 14.48 -4.15
C GLU A 221 1.22 15.07 -4.12
N ASP A 222 0.18 14.24 -4.13
CA ASP A 222 -1.22 14.67 -4.00
C ASP A 222 -1.55 15.25 -2.61
N TYR A 223 -0.74 14.96 -1.58
CA TYR A 223 -0.85 15.56 -0.24
C TYR A 223 0.05 16.77 -0.01
N LEU A 224 0.83 17.19 -0.99
CA LEU A 224 1.68 18.38 -0.88
C LEU A 224 0.91 19.64 -0.49
N PRO A 225 -0.31 19.92 -1.01
CA PRO A 225 -1.12 21.08 -0.59
C PRO A 225 -1.45 21.06 0.91
N HIS A 226 -1.67 19.87 1.51
CA HIS A 226 -1.92 19.75 2.95
C HIS A 226 -0.67 20.12 3.76
N LEU A 227 0.51 19.70 3.31
CA LEU A 227 1.77 20.08 3.94
C LEU A 227 2.02 21.60 3.77
N GLU A 228 1.68 22.17 2.62
CA GLU A 228 1.81 23.61 2.36
C GLU A 228 0.88 24.47 3.23
N SER A 229 -0.26 23.95 3.64
CA SER A 229 -1.15 24.65 4.57
C SER A 229 -0.51 24.93 5.94
N LEU A 230 0.55 24.19 6.28
CA LEU A 230 1.32 24.39 7.52
C LEU A 230 2.35 25.52 7.42
N ARG A 231 2.50 26.21 6.27
CA ARG A 231 3.55 27.19 6.02
C ARG A 231 3.59 28.34 7.04
N SER A 232 2.45 28.71 7.61
CA SER A 232 2.40 29.74 8.67
C SER A 232 3.08 29.30 9.98
N GLN A 233 3.05 27.99 10.29
CA GLN A 233 3.67 27.40 11.48
C GLN A 233 5.05 26.83 11.16
N LEU A 234 5.25 26.34 9.93
CA LEU A 234 6.45 25.68 9.44
C LEU A 234 6.95 26.33 8.13
N PRO A 235 7.56 27.53 8.20
CA PRO A 235 8.04 28.26 7.01
C PRO A 235 9.06 27.47 6.18
N SER A 236 9.93 26.69 6.82
CA SER A 236 10.97 25.88 6.17
C SER A 236 10.42 24.77 5.27
N VAL A 237 9.12 24.46 5.36
CA VAL A 237 8.46 23.44 4.53
C VAL A 237 8.63 23.65 3.02
N SER A 238 8.85 24.89 2.60
CA SER A 238 9.01 25.25 1.19
C SER A 238 10.48 25.28 0.71
N GLU A 239 11.45 25.27 1.63
CA GLU A 239 12.83 25.62 1.31
C GLU A 239 13.67 24.48 0.73
N ASN A 240 13.43 23.26 1.18
CA ASN A 240 14.27 22.11 0.87
C ASN A 240 13.43 20.89 0.48
N ARG A 241 13.05 20.85 -0.78
CA ARG A 241 12.15 19.84 -1.35
C ARG A 241 12.84 19.05 -2.44
N MET A 242 12.62 17.75 -2.47
CA MET A 242 13.05 16.86 -3.53
C MET A 242 11.85 16.11 -4.09
N ARG A 243 11.60 16.29 -5.37
CA ARG A 243 10.60 15.50 -6.10
C ARG A 243 11.25 14.25 -6.67
N LEU A 244 10.77 13.09 -6.26
CA LEU A 244 11.14 11.83 -6.88
C LEU A 244 10.27 11.61 -8.13
N THR A 245 10.92 11.35 -9.26
CA THR A 245 10.28 11.12 -10.55
C THR A 245 10.46 9.67 -10.99
N HIS A 246 9.85 9.31 -12.11
CA HIS A 246 10.08 8.02 -12.76
C HIS A 246 11.57 7.78 -13.00
N MET A 247 11.94 6.51 -13.02
CA MET A 247 13.31 6.10 -13.29
C MET A 247 13.59 6.20 -14.80
N LYS A 248 14.74 6.78 -15.19
CA LYS A 248 15.14 6.78 -16.60
C LYS A 248 15.51 5.38 -17.05
N GLY A 249 15.26 5.08 -18.33
CA GLY A 249 15.46 3.73 -18.87
C GLY A 249 16.85 3.16 -18.69
N GLY A 250 17.90 3.98 -18.79
CA GLY A 250 19.27 3.54 -18.51
C GLY A 250 19.50 3.12 -17.07
N LYS A 251 18.89 3.83 -16.11
CA LYS A 251 18.90 3.47 -14.67
C LYS A 251 18.00 2.26 -14.38
N ALA A 252 16.85 2.16 -15.05
CA ALA A 252 15.98 1.01 -14.98
C ALA A 252 16.71 -0.26 -15.47
N LEU A 253 17.47 -0.16 -16.54
CA LEU A 253 18.31 -1.26 -17.04
C LEU A 253 19.34 -1.71 -15.99
N GLN A 254 20.00 -0.76 -15.31
CA GLN A 254 20.92 -1.10 -14.21
C GLN A 254 20.20 -1.82 -13.06
N ALA A 255 18.99 -1.36 -12.70
CA ALA A 255 18.17 -1.98 -11.65
C ALA A 255 17.71 -3.40 -12.01
N VAL A 256 17.68 -3.75 -13.28
CA VAL A 256 17.42 -5.12 -13.75
C VAL A 256 18.68 -5.95 -13.82
N LEU A 257 19.74 -5.45 -14.50
CA LEU A 257 20.92 -6.23 -14.84
C LEU A 257 21.86 -6.49 -13.66
N LYS A 258 22.07 -5.48 -12.79
CA LYS A 258 23.04 -5.64 -11.70
C LYS A 258 22.60 -6.71 -10.69
N PRO A 259 21.37 -6.65 -10.13
CA PRO A 259 20.94 -7.70 -9.22
C PRO A 259 20.61 -9.01 -9.95
N GLY A 260 20.19 -8.94 -11.22
CA GLY A 260 19.85 -10.09 -12.06
C GLY A 260 21.04 -10.68 -12.83
N ALA A 261 22.28 -10.43 -12.40
CA ALA A 261 23.48 -10.95 -13.08
C ALA A 261 23.40 -12.49 -13.20
N GLY A 262 23.49 -12.99 -14.43
CA GLY A 262 23.33 -14.43 -14.73
C GLY A 262 21.89 -14.92 -14.87
N LEU A 263 20.88 -14.19 -14.41
CA LEU A 263 19.48 -14.57 -14.49
C LEU A 263 18.77 -14.02 -15.74
N ILE A 264 19.23 -12.89 -16.28
CA ILE A 264 18.66 -12.23 -17.45
C ILE A 264 19.78 -11.73 -18.38
N SER A 265 19.57 -11.87 -19.69
CA SER A 265 20.52 -11.31 -20.66
C SER A 265 20.28 -9.80 -20.88
N PRO A 266 21.30 -9.04 -21.34
CA PRO A 266 21.13 -7.62 -21.66
C PRO A 266 19.99 -7.37 -22.66
N ASP A 267 19.86 -8.18 -23.70
CA ASP A 267 18.83 -8.01 -24.73
C ASP A 267 17.40 -8.18 -24.15
N VAL A 268 17.20 -9.20 -23.29
CA VAL A 268 15.90 -9.43 -22.63
C VAL A 268 15.62 -8.33 -21.61
N ALA A 269 16.63 -7.84 -20.89
CA ALA A 269 16.48 -6.72 -19.98
C ALA A 269 16.08 -5.42 -20.70
N HIS A 270 16.68 -5.14 -21.85
CA HIS A 270 16.28 -4.04 -22.73
C HIS A 270 14.80 -4.17 -23.15
N GLN A 271 14.40 -5.34 -23.65
CA GLN A 271 13.01 -5.61 -24.03
C GLN A 271 12.05 -5.39 -22.85
N LEU A 272 12.42 -5.85 -21.66
CA LEU A 272 11.62 -5.67 -20.44
C LEU A 272 11.45 -4.20 -20.08
N VAL A 273 12.52 -3.40 -20.13
CA VAL A 273 12.45 -1.95 -19.82
C VAL A 273 11.51 -1.24 -20.80
N TRP A 274 11.60 -1.51 -22.10
CA TRP A 274 10.69 -0.97 -23.11
C TRP A 274 9.24 -1.41 -22.89
N PHE A 275 9.05 -2.68 -22.56
CA PHE A 275 7.75 -3.25 -22.28
C PHE A 275 7.08 -2.57 -21.06
N VAL A 276 7.83 -2.40 -19.96
CA VAL A 276 7.32 -1.72 -18.76
C VAL A 276 6.99 -0.25 -19.04
N ALA A 277 7.76 0.41 -19.90
CA ALA A 277 7.50 1.77 -20.33
C ALA A 277 6.30 1.93 -21.28
N GLY A 278 5.67 0.81 -21.70
CA GLY A 278 4.53 0.83 -22.62
C GLY A 278 4.90 1.24 -24.06
N LYS A 279 6.15 1.07 -24.44
CA LYS A 279 6.65 1.40 -25.79
C LYS A 279 7.01 0.10 -26.53
N PRO A 280 6.82 0.03 -27.85
CA PRO A 280 7.25 -1.14 -28.63
C PRO A 280 8.76 -1.29 -28.54
N ALA A 281 9.23 -2.52 -28.32
CA ALA A 281 10.66 -2.83 -28.34
C ALA A 281 11.21 -2.53 -29.75
N GLN A 282 12.17 -1.63 -29.84
CA GLN A 282 12.87 -1.39 -31.09
C GLN A 282 13.94 -2.45 -31.28
N SER A 283 13.95 -3.10 -32.44
CA SER A 283 14.82 -4.23 -32.77
C SER A 283 16.26 -3.85 -33.13
N ASP A 284 16.66 -2.60 -32.95
CA ASP A 284 18.00 -2.13 -33.28
C ASP A 284 19.00 -2.32 -32.14
N SER A 285 19.90 -3.27 -32.30
CA SER A 285 21.04 -3.53 -31.43
C SER A 285 22.22 -2.62 -31.82
N GLY A 286 22.10 -1.30 -31.60
CA GLY A 286 23.16 -0.35 -31.92
C GLY A 286 23.46 0.64 -30.79
N PRO A 287 24.58 1.39 -30.83
CA PRO A 287 24.96 2.36 -29.81
C PRO A 287 23.90 3.47 -29.56
N ARG A 288 22.96 3.69 -30.47
CA ARG A 288 21.82 4.60 -30.33
C ARG A 288 20.74 4.10 -29.35
N VAL A 289 20.76 2.82 -28.99
CA VAL A 289 19.76 2.23 -28.05
C VAL A 289 19.87 2.83 -26.64
N ASN A 290 21.08 3.10 -26.18
CA ASN A 290 21.30 3.71 -24.86
C ASN A 290 20.84 5.18 -24.82
N GLU A 291 21.05 5.96 -25.87
CA GLU A 291 20.57 7.34 -25.97
C GLU A 291 19.03 7.40 -26.00
N GLN A 292 18.39 6.41 -26.63
CA GLN A 292 16.95 6.31 -26.70
C GLN A 292 16.33 5.92 -25.34
N LEU A 293 17.02 5.10 -24.53
CA LEU A 293 16.58 4.73 -23.19
C LEU A 293 16.57 5.91 -22.20
N GLU A 294 17.48 6.88 -22.36
CA GLU A 294 17.46 8.08 -21.49
C GLU A 294 16.20 8.93 -21.66
N GLY A 295 15.51 8.84 -22.80
CA GLY A 295 14.22 9.48 -23.06
C GLY A 295 13.00 8.70 -22.54
N VAL A 296 13.20 7.56 -21.88
CA VAL A 296 12.13 6.67 -21.43
C VAL A 296 11.95 6.74 -19.92
N ASP A 297 10.73 6.98 -19.49
CA ASP A 297 10.33 6.96 -18.08
C ASP A 297 9.76 5.60 -17.71
N VAL A 298 10.28 5.01 -16.64
CA VAL A 298 9.93 3.68 -16.16
C VAL A 298 9.44 3.76 -14.72
N GLU A 299 8.34 3.12 -14.41
CA GLU A 299 7.82 3.01 -13.05
C GLU A 299 8.54 1.89 -12.28
N PRO A 300 9.30 2.21 -11.21
CA PRO A 300 10.16 1.23 -10.54
C PRO A 300 9.40 0.06 -9.90
N SER A 301 8.23 0.29 -9.33
CA SER A 301 7.43 -0.77 -8.71
C SER A 301 6.92 -1.76 -9.74
N LEU A 302 6.46 -1.28 -10.89
CA LEU A 302 6.05 -2.15 -11.98
C LEU A 302 7.25 -2.94 -12.52
N LEU A 303 8.40 -2.28 -12.70
CA LEU A 303 9.62 -2.96 -13.14
C LEU A 303 10.02 -4.09 -12.19
N SER A 304 10.04 -3.81 -10.88
CA SER A 304 10.37 -4.82 -9.87
C SER A 304 9.36 -5.97 -9.84
N LEU A 305 8.05 -5.68 -9.97
CA LEU A 305 7.01 -6.70 -10.08
C LEU A 305 7.24 -7.58 -11.30
N MET A 306 7.46 -6.99 -12.47
CA MET A 306 7.67 -7.73 -13.71
C MET A 306 8.91 -8.61 -13.65
N CYS A 307 10.03 -8.09 -13.13
CA CYS A 307 11.24 -8.88 -12.90
C CYS A 307 10.94 -10.09 -12.01
N ARG A 308 10.20 -9.89 -10.92
CA ARG A 308 9.83 -10.95 -9.99
C ARG A 308 8.95 -12.01 -10.67
N GLU A 309 7.91 -11.61 -11.36
CA GLU A 309 6.98 -12.50 -12.05
C GLU A 309 7.68 -13.35 -13.14
N LEU A 310 8.55 -12.71 -13.92
CA LEU A 310 9.34 -13.42 -14.94
C LEU A 310 10.32 -14.41 -14.31
N ASN A 311 10.91 -14.05 -13.16
CA ASN A 311 11.81 -14.93 -12.44
C ASN A 311 11.06 -16.12 -11.80
N ASP A 312 9.90 -15.90 -11.24
CA ASP A 312 9.04 -16.97 -10.72
C ASP A 312 8.59 -17.91 -11.84
N ALA A 313 8.27 -17.38 -13.03
CA ALA A 313 7.97 -18.20 -14.22
C ALA A 313 9.19 -18.98 -14.70
N ARG A 314 10.40 -18.39 -14.67
CA ARG A 314 11.67 -19.05 -14.97
C ARG A 314 11.90 -20.24 -14.04
N LEU A 315 11.76 -20.04 -12.72
CA LEU A 315 11.93 -21.09 -11.71
C LEU A 315 10.94 -22.22 -11.89
N LYS A 316 9.66 -21.93 -12.12
CA LYS A 316 8.61 -22.92 -12.35
C LYS A 316 8.87 -23.78 -13.60
N LYS A 317 9.47 -23.19 -14.64
CA LYS A 317 9.82 -23.91 -15.88
C LYS A 317 11.20 -24.56 -15.83
N GLY A 318 11.95 -24.43 -14.74
CA GLY A 318 13.30 -24.96 -14.60
C GLY A 318 14.31 -24.34 -15.58
N LEU A 319 14.07 -23.10 -16.04
CA LEU A 319 14.94 -22.44 -17.01
C LEU A 319 16.16 -21.81 -16.29
N PRO A 320 17.36 -21.84 -16.91
CA PRO A 320 18.54 -21.24 -16.31
C PRO A 320 18.47 -19.70 -16.30
N ARG A 321 17.77 -19.10 -17.27
CA ARG A 321 17.65 -17.64 -17.46
C ARG A 321 16.25 -17.24 -17.87
N ILE A 322 15.90 -15.98 -17.60
CA ILE A 322 14.70 -15.33 -18.13
C ILE A 322 14.88 -15.16 -19.65
N THR A 323 13.93 -15.64 -20.44
CA THR A 323 13.96 -15.58 -21.91
C THR A 323 12.90 -14.61 -22.44
N SER A 324 13.08 -14.14 -23.68
CA SER A 324 12.10 -13.26 -24.36
C SER A 324 10.70 -13.90 -24.52
N GLU A 325 10.63 -15.23 -24.57
CA GLU A 325 9.36 -15.96 -24.63
C GLU A 325 8.51 -15.78 -23.35
N LEU A 326 9.14 -15.54 -22.20
CA LEU A 326 8.45 -15.24 -20.95
C LEU A 326 7.83 -13.84 -20.94
N LEU A 327 8.33 -12.92 -21.81
CA LEU A 327 7.76 -11.59 -22.02
C LEU A 327 6.54 -11.57 -22.94
N ALA A 328 6.17 -12.71 -23.55
CA ALA A 328 5.02 -12.80 -24.43
C ALA A 328 3.73 -12.53 -23.65
N GLY A 329 3.05 -11.46 -24.00
CA GLY A 329 1.84 -10.97 -23.35
C GLY A 329 1.81 -9.44 -23.27
N SER A 330 0.67 -8.88 -22.90
CA SER A 330 0.58 -7.45 -22.59
C SER A 330 0.92 -7.19 -21.11
N ARG A 331 1.29 -5.96 -20.81
CA ARG A 331 1.49 -5.48 -19.42
C ARG A 331 0.25 -5.77 -18.56
N GLU A 332 -0.91 -5.48 -19.12
CA GLU A 332 -2.21 -5.72 -18.50
C GLU A 332 -2.45 -7.20 -18.26
N GLN A 333 -2.04 -8.06 -19.21
CA GLN A 333 -2.18 -9.51 -19.08
C GLN A 333 -1.35 -10.05 -17.90
N ILE A 334 -0.11 -9.59 -17.72
CA ILE A 334 0.74 -10.04 -16.60
C ILE A 334 0.14 -9.61 -15.25
N LEU A 335 -0.40 -8.40 -15.16
CA LEU A 335 -1.10 -7.93 -13.96
C LEU A 335 -2.38 -8.74 -13.71
N GLN A 336 -3.12 -9.06 -14.78
CA GLN A 336 -4.30 -9.91 -14.71
C GLN A 336 -3.93 -11.32 -14.24
N ASP A 337 -2.92 -11.93 -14.84
CA ASP A 337 -2.44 -13.27 -14.49
C ASP A 337 -1.92 -13.32 -13.05
N PHE A 338 -1.25 -12.26 -12.59
CA PHE A 338 -0.84 -12.13 -11.19
C PHE A 338 -2.05 -12.12 -10.26
N TYR A 339 -3.04 -11.27 -10.52
CA TYR A 339 -4.26 -11.18 -9.72
C TYR A 339 -5.02 -12.52 -9.71
N GLU A 340 -5.24 -13.11 -10.89
CA GLU A 340 -5.96 -14.39 -11.03
C GLU A 340 -5.26 -15.52 -10.24
N ARG A 341 -3.95 -15.61 -10.28
CA ARG A 341 -3.20 -16.59 -9.47
C ARG A 341 -3.35 -16.38 -7.98
N CYS A 342 -3.38 -15.12 -7.53
CA CYS A 342 -3.55 -14.82 -6.10
C CYS A 342 -4.91 -15.26 -5.58
N VAL A 343 -5.96 -15.26 -6.43
CA VAL A 343 -7.33 -15.58 -6.03
C VAL A 343 -7.78 -16.98 -6.43
N ALA A 344 -7.07 -17.68 -7.33
CA ALA A 344 -7.48 -18.96 -7.90
C ALA A 344 -7.71 -20.06 -6.85
N ASP A 345 -6.79 -20.17 -5.89
CA ASP A 345 -6.82 -21.19 -4.84
C ASP A 345 -7.52 -20.69 -3.56
N GLN A 346 -8.17 -19.54 -3.61
CA GLN A 346 -8.87 -18.96 -2.48
C GLN A 346 -10.37 -19.30 -2.50
N PRO A 347 -11.05 -19.32 -1.33
CA PRO A 347 -12.50 -19.46 -1.27
C PRO A 347 -13.21 -18.43 -2.17
N GLU A 348 -14.35 -18.83 -2.76
CA GLU A 348 -15.10 -18.02 -3.75
C GLU A 348 -15.40 -16.59 -3.27
N GLY A 349 -15.69 -16.39 -1.98
CA GLY A 349 -15.96 -15.07 -1.40
C GLY A 349 -14.76 -14.13 -1.29
N VAL A 350 -13.52 -14.62 -1.47
CA VAL A 350 -12.30 -13.79 -1.38
C VAL A 350 -12.23 -12.79 -2.51
N ARG A 351 -12.55 -13.23 -3.74
CA ARG A 351 -12.56 -12.35 -4.92
C ARG A 351 -13.53 -11.18 -4.73
N SER A 352 -14.76 -11.47 -4.31
CA SER A 352 -15.77 -10.42 -4.07
C SER A 352 -15.37 -9.50 -2.91
N PHE A 353 -14.71 -10.03 -1.87
CA PHE A 353 -14.15 -9.21 -0.79
C PHE A 353 -13.12 -8.19 -1.32
N ILE A 354 -12.15 -8.64 -2.11
CA ILE A 354 -11.12 -7.76 -2.67
C ILE A 354 -11.74 -6.70 -3.57
N GLU A 355 -12.66 -7.11 -4.46
CA GLU A 355 -13.28 -6.27 -5.48
C GLU A 355 -14.24 -5.22 -4.89
N GLU A 356 -14.89 -5.52 -3.77
CA GLU A 356 -15.96 -4.68 -3.20
C GLU A 356 -15.48 -3.85 -2.01
N GLU A 357 -14.51 -4.37 -1.20
CA GLU A 357 -14.07 -3.70 0.03
C GLU A 357 -12.72 -2.98 -0.14
N LEU A 358 -11.86 -3.43 -1.08
CA LEU A 358 -10.50 -2.90 -1.20
C LEU A 358 -10.30 -2.00 -2.43
N VAL A 359 -11.34 -1.84 -3.28
CA VAL A 359 -11.33 -0.95 -4.44
C VAL A 359 -12.64 -0.20 -4.53
N THR A 360 -12.57 1.14 -4.48
CA THR A 360 -13.74 2.02 -4.63
C THR A 360 -14.43 1.84 -5.99
N GLU A 361 -15.66 2.32 -6.14
CA GLU A 361 -16.36 2.32 -7.44
C GLU A 361 -15.61 3.18 -8.49
N SER A 362 -14.93 4.24 -8.05
CA SER A 362 -14.09 5.09 -8.90
C SER A 362 -12.77 4.41 -9.30
N GLY A 363 -12.37 3.30 -8.66
CA GLY A 363 -11.16 2.53 -9.00
C GLY A 363 -9.93 2.96 -8.20
N PHE A 364 -10.11 3.60 -7.05
CA PHE A 364 -9.03 3.87 -6.11
C PHE A 364 -8.92 2.75 -5.06
N ARG A 365 -7.72 2.58 -4.52
CA ARG A 365 -7.45 1.64 -3.43
C ARG A 365 -8.14 2.11 -2.16
N GLU A 366 -8.82 1.18 -1.48
CA GLU A 366 -9.42 1.38 -0.16
C GLU A 366 -8.52 0.75 0.91
N ASN A 367 -8.44 1.43 2.06
CA ASN A 367 -7.70 0.97 3.23
C ASN A 367 -8.68 0.78 4.39
N ILE A 368 -8.97 -0.47 4.75
CA ILE A 368 -9.97 -0.81 5.76
C ILE A 368 -9.35 -1.38 7.04
N HIS A 369 -10.02 -1.18 8.16
CA HIS A 369 -9.61 -1.77 9.44
C HIS A 369 -9.69 -3.30 9.38
N ILE A 370 -8.75 -4.01 10.02
CA ILE A 370 -8.69 -5.48 9.99
C ILE A 370 -9.98 -6.14 10.49
N ASP A 371 -10.63 -5.56 11.52
CA ASP A 371 -11.88 -6.08 12.05
C ASP A 371 -13.04 -5.92 11.07
N SER A 372 -13.05 -4.82 10.30
CA SER A 372 -14.00 -4.62 9.19
C SER A 372 -13.77 -5.65 8.09
N ALA A 373 -12.49 -5.91 7.75
CA ALA A 373 -12.12 -6.95 6.80
C ALA A 373 -12.56 -8.34 7.28
N TYR A 374 -12.36 -8.67 8.55
CA TYR A 374 -12.80 -9.94 9.13
C TYR A 374 -14.32 -10.09 9.08
N LYS A 375 -15.08 -9.04 9.42
CA LYS A 375 -16.53 -9.02 9.33
C LYS A 375 -16.99 -9.25 7.89
N ALA A 376 -16.43 -8.52 6.93
CA ALA A 376 -16.76 -8.64 5.52
C ALA A 376 -16.46 -10.05 4.96
N LEU A 377 -15.38 -10.69 5.42
CA LEU A 377 -15.08 -12.09 5.08
C LEU A 377 -16.07 -13.08 5.70
N GLN A 378 -16.45 -12.88 6.98
CA GLN A 378 -17.43 -13.73 7.65
C GLN A 378 -18.80 -13.68 6.98
N GLU A 379 -19.26 -12.48 6.56
CA GLU A 379 -20.50 -12.31 5.80
C GLU A 379 -20.47 -13.10 4.48
N ARG A 380 -19.30 -13.25 3.88
CA ARG A 380 -19.04 -14.05 2.68
C ARG A 380 -18.67 -15.51 2.93
N ARG A 381 -18.75 -15.95 4.21
CA ARG A 381 -18.39 -17.31 4.68
C ARG A 381 -16.94 -17.69 4.36
N VAL A 382 -16.04 -16.74 4.41
CA VAL A 382 -14.62 -16.92 4.16
C VAL A 382 -13.85 -16.91 5.49
N PRO A 383 -12.92 -17.85 5.71
CA PRO A 383 -12.08 -17.83 6.91
C PRO A 383 -11.19 -16.57 6.95
N THR A 384 -11.00 -15.99 8.12
CA THR A 384 -10.15 -14.81 8.31
C THR A 384 -8.68 -15.06 7.98
N THR A 385 -8.26 -16.33 8.00
CA THR A 385 -6.91 -16.78 7.56
C THR A 385 -6.62 -16.48 6.09
N ALA A 386 -7.66 -16.21 5.26
CA ALA A 386 -7.49 -15.83 3.87
C ALA A 386 -6.66 -14.54 3.72
N ILE A 387 -6.78 -13.59 4.65
CA ILE A 387 -5.94 -12.37 4.63
C ILE A 387 -4.46 -12.74 4.71
N ASN A 388 -4.08 -13.63 5.62
CA ASN A 388 -2.68 -14.06 5.75
C ASN A 388 -2.16 -14.78 4.49
N ALA A 389 -3.03 -15.56 3.82
CA ALA A 389 -2.70 -16.19 2.55
C ALA A 389 -2.44 -15.14 1.46
N LEU A 390 -3.32 -14.13 1.34
CA LEU A 390 -3.18 -13.06 0.36
C LEU A 390 -1.97 -12.14 0.62
N VAL A 391 -1.61 -11.94 1.89
CA VAL A 391 -0.37 -11.24 2.30
C VAL A 391 0.86 -12.05 1.86
N LYS A 392 0.87 -13.36 2.08
CA LYS A 392 1.95 -14.24 1.60
C LYS A 392 2.08 -14.22 0.07
N LEU A 393 0.96 -14.14 -0.63
CA LEU A 393 0.91 -13.99 -2.09
C LEU A 393 1.26 -12.57 -2.57
N ARG A 394 1.49 -11.62 -1.65
CA ARG A 394 1.83 -10.22 -1.94
C ARG A 394 0.76 -9.48 -2.73
N LEU A 395 -0.50 -9.86 -2.55
CA LEU A 395 -1.65 -9.14 -3.08
C LEU A 395 -2.14 -8.08 -2.08
N LEU A 396 -2.12 -8.42 -0.79
CA LEU A 396 -2.49 -7.53 0.29
C LEU A 396 -1.29 -7.13 1.13
N HIS A 397 -1.39 -5.92 1.69
CA HIS A 397 -0.54 -5.44 2.74
C HIS A 397 -1.38 -5.27 4.01
N VAL A 398 -0.86 -5.77 5.13
CA VAL A 398 -1.43 -5.52 6.46
C VAL A 398 -0.43 -4.67 7.21
N GLU A 399 -0.87 -3.46 7.52
CA GLU A 399 -0.09 -2.52 8.28
C GLU A 399 -0.53 -2.55 9.73
N ASP A 400 0.44 -2.72 10.64
CA ASP A 400 0.21 -2.63 12.08
C ASP A 400 0.52 -1.19 12.52
N ARG A 401 -0.52 -0.45 12.87
CA ARG A 401 -0.41 0.94 13.32
C ARG A 401 -0.72 1.08 14.81
N GLY A 402 -0.40 0.05 15.61
CA GLY A 402 -0.46 0.07 17.09
C GLY A 402 -1.84 0.01 17.71
N VAL A 403 -2.89 0.51 17.10
CA VAL A 403 -4.29 0.45 17.61
C VAL A 403 -5.20 -0.34 16.69
N GLY A 404 -4.71 -0.62 15.50
CA GLY A 404 -5.49 -1.43 14.59
C GLY A 404 -4.68 -1.74 13.36
N ARG A 405 -4.66 -2.98 13.01
CA ARG A 405 -4.14 -3.41 11.73
C ARG A 405 -5.10 -3.00 10.64
N ARG A 406 -4.56 -2.43 9.58
CA ARG A 406 -5.32 -2.07 8.39
C ARG A 406 -4.91 -2.96 7.23
N VAL A 407 -5.87 -3.23 6.36
CA VAL A 407 -5.69 -4.08 5.17
C VAL A 407 -5.92 -3.26 3.94
N GLU A 408 -5.01 -3.35 2.99
CA GLU A 408 -5.12 -2.70 1.69
C GLU A 408 -4.45 -3.53 0.60
N LEU A 409 -4.73 -3.21 -0.65
CA LEU A 409 -3.94 -3.74 -1.77
C LEU A 409 -2.50 -3.26 -1.67
N ILE A 410 -1.57 -4.13 -2.03
CA ILE A 410 -0.14 -3.79 -1.95
C ILE A 410 0.23 -2.62 -2.86
N HIS A 411 -0.47 -2.44 -3.99
CA HIS A 411 -0.17 -1.38 -4.95
C HIS A 411 -1.37 -0.95 -5.81
N ASP A 412 -1.41 0.34 -6.16
CA ASP A 412 -2.46 0.95 -6.99
C ASP A 412 -2.52 0.38 -8.42
N LEU A 413 -1.43 -0.18 -8.93
CA LEU A 413 -1.38 -0.83 -10.25
C LEU A 413 -2.38 -1.97 -10.44
N LEU A 414 -2.83 -2.57 -9.34
CA LEU A 414 -3.79 -3.67 -9.36
C LEU A 414 -5.24 -3.19 -9.48
N THR A 415 -5.52 -1.92 -9.14
CA THR A 415 -6.90 -1.43 -9.10
C THR A 415 -7.62 -1.47 -10.46
N PRO A 416 -6.99 -1.17 -11.62
CA PRO A 416 -7.66 -1.29 -12.91
C PRO A 416 -8.02 -2.75 -13.27
N VAL A 417 -7.13 -3.68 -12.91
CA VAL A 417 -7.34 -5.12 -13.15
C VAL A 417 -8.49 -5.64 -12.29
N ILE A 418 -8.48 -5.30 -11.00
CA ILE A 418 -9.53 -5.70 -10.05
C ILE A 418 -10.87 -5.09 -10.43
N LYS A 419 -10.90 -3.82 -10.86
CA LYS A 419 -12.12 -3.17 -11.35
C LYS A 419 -12.70 -3.91 -12.55
N ARG A 420 -11.86 -4.28 -13.54
CA ARG A 420 -12.29 -5.08 -14.71
C ARG A 420 -12.85 -6.44 -14.27
N SER A 421 -12.15 -7.16 -13.39
CA SER A 421 -12.62 -8.44 -12.84
C SER A 421 -13.99 -8.30 -12.17
N ARG A 422 -14.21 -7.24 -11.37
CA ARG A 422 -15.50 -6.91 -10.75
C ARG A 422 -16.61 -6.69 -11.78
N GLU A 423 -16.31 -5.93 -12.84
CA GLU A 423 -17.28 -5.65 -13.91
C GLU A 423 -17.65 -6.92 -14.66
N GLU A 424 -16.69 -7.77 -15.02
CA GLU A 424 -16.90 -9.06 -15.67
C GLU A 424 -17.74 -10.01 -14.80
N ARG A 425 -17.43 -10.11 -13.49
CA ARG A 425 -18.21 -10.91 -12.54
C ARG A 425 -19.65 -10.41 -12.43
N ARG A 426 -19.86 -9.10 -12.28
CA ARG A 426 -21.20 -8.49 -12.23
C ARG A 426 -22.01 -8.77 -13.52
N GLN A 427 -21.39 -8.73 -14.68
CA GLN A 427 -22.03 -9.06 -15.95
C GLN A 427 -22.43 -10.53 -16.02
N LEU A 428 -21.55 -11.45 -15.60
CA LEU A 428 -21.84 -12.88 -15.54
C LEU A 428 -22.98 -13.19 -14.58
N GLU A 429 -22.97 -12.61 -13.38
CA GLU A 429 -24.07 -12.78 -12.42
C GLU A 429 -25.40 -12.25 -12.94
N ALA A 430 -25.40 -11.07 -13.59
CA ALA A 430 -26.60 -10.52 -14.22
C ALA A 430 -27.12 -11.42 -15.35
N ALA A 431 -26.23 -11.94 -16.21
CA ALA A 431 -26.59 -12.88 -17.26
C ALA A 431 -27.19 -14.18 -16.70
N GLN A 432 -26.59 -14.73 -15.63
CA GLN A 432 -27.10 -15.92 -14.96
C GLN A 432 -28.48 -15.67 -14.31
N LYS A 433 -28.68 -14.53 -13.64
CA LYS A 433 -29.97 -14.14 -13.09
C LYS A 433 -31.03 -14.01 -14.18
N MET A 434 -30.69 -13.37 -15.31
CA MET A 434 -31.60 -13.26 -16.46
C MET A 434 -31.93 -14.63 -17.09
N HIS A 435 -30.95 -15.52 -17.16
CA HIS A 435 -31.16 -16.88 -17.67
C HIS A 435 -32.10 -17.69 -16.76
N LYS A 436 -31.86 -17.66 -15.44
CA LYS A 436 -32.73 -18.31 -14.45
C LYS A 436 -34.16 -17.76 -14.53
N ALA A 437 -34.33 -16.45 -14.55
CA ALA A 437 -35.64 -15.82 -14.67
C ALA A 437 -36.36 -16.21 -16.01
N ARG A 438 -35.61 -16.36 -17.11
CA ARG A 438 -36.18 -16.86 -18.38
C ARG A 438 -36.66 -18.32 -18.29
N LEU A 439 -35.88 -19.18 -17.59
CA LEU A 439 -36.27 -20.59 -17.38
C LEU A 439 -37.53 -20.70 -16.50
N GLU A 440 -37.61 -19.92 -15.42
CA GLU A 440 -38.77 -19.86 -14.53
C GLU A 440 -40.03 -19.38 -15.27
N ARG A 441 -39.90 -18.31 -16.07
CA ARG A 441 -41.01 -17.82 -16.92
C ARG A 441 -41.46 -18.87 -17.93
N ARG A 442 -40.52 -19.63 -18.53
CA ARG A 442 -40.86 -20.74 -19.45
C ARG A 442 -41.58 -21.87 -18.70
N ARG A 443 -41.15 -22.21 -17.49
CA ARG A 443 -41.78 -23.21 -16.62
C ARG A 443 -43.21 -22.81 -16.25
N LEU A 444 -43.39 -21.56 -15.80
CA LEU A 444 -44.72 -21.01 -15.49
C LEU A 444 -45.64 -21.02 -16.71
N ARG A 445 -45.16 -20.59 -17.89
CA ARG A 445 -45.97 -20.64 -19.13
C ARG A 445 -46.40 -22.05 -19.48
N ARG A 446 -45.54 -23.06 -19.28
CA ARG A 446 -45.91 -24.48 -19.50
C ARG A 446 -47.00 -24.94 -18.49
N ILE A 447 -46.87 -24.60 -17.23
CA ILE A 447 -47.86 -24.94 -16.17
C ILE A 447 -49.20 -24.27 -16.53
N VAL A 448 -49.19 -22.99 -16.87
CA VAL A 448 -50.42 -22.27 -17.27
C VAL A 448 -51.03 -22.90 -18.54
N GLY A 449 -50.21 -23.26 -19.51
CA GLY A 449 -50.69 -23.97 -20.72
C GLY A 449 -51.34 -25.30 -20.43
N VAL A 450 -50.75 -26.12 -19.51
CA VAL A 450 -51.35 -27.40 -19.07
C VAL A 450 -52.66 -27.16 -18.33
N MET A 451 -52.72 -26.14 -17.47
CA MET A 451 -53.96 -25.76 -16.76
C MET A 451 -55.09 -25.38 -17.74
N TRP A 452 -54.76 -24.57 -18.79
CA TRP A 452 -55.76 -24.22 -19.80
C TRP A 452 -56.26 -25.45 -20.57
N VAL A 453 -55.39 -26.39 -20.95
CA VAL A 453 -55.79 -27.65 -21.62
C VAL A 453 -56.65 -28.46 -20.72
N ALA A 454 -56.32 -28.60 -19.42
CA ALA A 454 -57.15 -29.33 -18.44
C ALA A 454 -58.55 -28.68 -18.29
N LEU A 455 -58.58 -27.34 -18.21
CA LEU A 455 -59.84 -26.59 -18.10
C LEU A 455 -60.75 -26.77 -19.34
N LEU A 456 -60.14 -26.76 -20.54
CA LEU A 456 -60.85 -27.04 -21.81
C LEU A 456 -61.40 -28.48 -21.85
N LEU A 457 -60.64 -29.47 -21.35
CA LEU A 457 -61.10 -30.86 -21.26
C LEU A 457 -62.27 -31.00 -20.33
N VAL A 458 -62.19 -30.37 -19.13
CA VAL A 458 -63.30 -30.36 -18.18
C VAL A 458 -64.55 -29.69 -18.79
N GLY A 459 -64.38 -28.55 -19.48
CA GLY A 459 -65.46 -27.87 -20.18
C GLY A 459 -66.08 -28.72 -21.28
N ALA A 460 -65.27 -29.46 -22.05
CA ALA A 460 -65.76 -30.39 -23.08
C ALA A 460 -66.56 -31.55 -22.49
N VAL A 461 -66.09 -32.15 -21.39
CA VAL A 461 -66.82 -33.21 -20.67
C VAL A 461 -68.12 -32.70 -20.12
N ALA A 462 -68.14 -31.49 -19.52
CA ALA A 462 -69.37 -30.89 -19.02
C ALA A 462 -70.39 -30.60 -20.15
N ALA A 463 -69.91 -30.09 -21.28
CA ALA A 463 -70.78 -29.85 -22.44
C ALA A 463 -71.35 -31.15 -23.03
N TYR A 464 -70.55 -32.20 -23.09
CA TYR A 464 -71.02 -33.55 -23.52
C TYR A 464 -72.11 -34.08 -22.59
N ALA A 465 -71.92 -34.02 -21.25
CA ALA A 465 -72.87 -34.44 -20.25
C ALA A 465 -74.21 -33.64 -20.36
N ILE A 466 -74.15 -32.35 -20.62
CA ILE A 466 -75.32 -31.50 -20.84
C ILE A 466 -76.07 -31.92 -22.11
N LEU A 467 -75.38 -32.20 -23.20
CA LEU A 467 -75.99 -32.68 -24.50
C LEU A 467 -76.67 -34.01 -24.29
N GLU A 468 -76.07 -34.94 -23.57
CA GLU A 468 -76.60 -36.24 -23.26
C GLU A 468 -77.90 -36.15 -22.41
N THR A 469 -77.89 -35.29 -21.38
CA THR A 469 -79.08 -35.05 -20.51
C THR A 469 -80.20 -34.39 -21.35
N VAL A 470 -79.91 -33.50 -22.28
CA VAL A 470 -80.90 -32.89 -23.18
C VAL A 470 -81.48 -33.93 -24.11
N GLU A 471 -80.65 -34.84 -24.70
CA GLU A 471 -81.11 -35.91 -25.61
C GLU A 471 -82.02 -36.91 -24.86
N VAL A 472 -81.64 -37.34 -23.67
CA VAL A 472 -82.46 -38.22 -22.80
C VAL A 472 -83.77 -37.56 -22.43
N SER A 473 -83.77 -36.25 -22.12
CA SER A 473 -85.01 -35.50 -21.82
C SER A 473 -85.96 -35.41 -23.07
N LYS A 474 -85.38 -35.25 -24.28
CA LYS A 474 -86.14 -35.27 -25.51
C LYS A 474 -86.74 -36.65 -25.81
N GLN A 475 -86.03 -37.74 -25.57
CA GLN A 475 -86.51 -39.10 -25.71
C GLN A 475 -87.65 -39.43 -24.72
N ARG A 476 -87.52 -38.95 -23.44
CA ARG A 476 -88.61 -39.11 -22.46
C ARG A 476 -89.94 -38.42 -22.89
N LYS A 477 -89.81 -37.17 -23.40
CA LYS A 477 -90.99 -36.43 -23.84
C LYS A 477 -91.65 -37.08 -25.03
N ARG A 478 -90.88 -37.76 -25.92
CA ARG A 478 -91.40 -38.55 -27.14
C ARG A 478 -92.01 -39.91 -26.74
N ALA A 479 -91.75 -40.39 -25.53
CA ALA A 479 -92.32 -41.59 -24.99
C ALA A 479 -93.61 -41.36 -24.15
N GLU A 480 -93.88 -40.12 -23.80
CA GLU A 480 -95.07 -39.67 -23.03
C GLU A 480 -96.22 -39.14 -23.94
N ASP A 481 -95.87 -38.79 -25.23
CA ASP A 481 -96.83 -38.47 -26.26
C ASP A 481 -97.20 -39.79 -27.03
#